data_7403de8c522bc4599c7de42df9a78a8a
#
_entry.id   7403de8c522bc4599c7de42df9a78a8a
#
_cell.length_a   1.000
_cell.length_b   1.000
_cell.length_c   1.000
_cell.angle_alpha   90.00
_cell.angle_beta   90.00
_cell.angle_gamma   90.00
#
_symmetry.space_group_name_H-M   'P 1'
#
loop_
_entity.id
_entity.type
_entity.pdbx_description
1 polymer ?
#
loop_
_entity_poly.entity_id
_entity_poly.type
_entity_poly.pdbx_seq_one_letter_code
_entity_poly.pdbx_strand_id
1 'polypeptide(L)'
;MENIVIGIEGYVGTGKTSVCRKLLDKIPNSVLLHGGNIYRAITYGILKTGLINVKEDNNKLSSLNIKNIMDKLKLKIEIEDRESVVYIHDKKIEEKDLQSLETSIATSKISSYANNDKLYDFGRNIIESLKQNYNVILSSRDIVNMYPKVDYHFLLVADMDERVRRKMNQYKGEITADELKEHIQKRDELQKQSGYYKIHPITKVIDVTACKTVEDETNKIMEFIKNNN
;
A
#
# COMPACT_ATOMS: atom_id res chain seq x y z
N MET A 1 9.36 -14.69 -21.90
CA MET A 1 9.20 -13.25 -21.57
C MET A 1 9.68 -13.03 -20.16
N GLU A 2 10.34 -11.94 -19.89
CA GLU A 2 10.75 -11.57 -18.53
C GLU A 2 9.52 -11.20 -17.69
N ASN A 3 9.51 -11.60 -16.40
CA ASN A 3 8.42 -11.23 -15.50
C ASN A 3 8.39 -9.71 -15.28
N ILE A 4 7.21 -9.13 -15.18
CA ILE A 4 6.99 -7.68 -15.05
C ILE A 4 6.57 -7.29 -13.63
N VAL A 5 6.83 -6.03 -13.27
CA VAL A 5 6.34 -5.39 -12.04
C VAL A 5 5.33 -4.31 -12.39
N ILE A 6 4.13 -4.44 -11.86
CA ILE A 6 3.02 -3.49 -12.03
C ILE A 6 2.74 -2.80 -10.72
N GLY A 7 3.05 -1.51 -10.64
CA GLY A 7 2.82 -0.68 -9.47
C GLY A 7 1.44 -0.04 -9.50
N ILE A 8 0.66 -0.22 -8.43
CA ILE A 8 -0.65 0.39 -8.26
C ILE A 8 -0.64 1.27 -7.02
N GLU A 9 -0.75 2.56 -7.23
CA GLU A 9 -0.99 3.56 -6.20
C GLU A 9 -2.43 4.09 -6.29
N GLY A 10 -2.88 4.80 -5.27
CA GLY A 10 -4.21 5.41 -5.32
C GLY A 10 -4.59 6.09 -4.03
N TYR A 11 -5.40 7.12 -4.16
CA TYR A 11 -5.97 7.86 -3.05
C TYR A 11 -6.86 6.98 -2.16
N VAL A 12 -7.12 7.44 -0.95
CA VAL A 12 -8.02 6.72 -0.02
C VAL A 12 -9.41 6.59 -0.64
N GLY A 13 -9.94 5.37 -0.69
CA GLY A 13 -11.30 5.11 -1.23
C GLY A 13 -11.38 4.86 -2.73
N THR A 14 -10.26 4.82 -3.47
CA THR A 14 -10.26 4.54 -4.92
C THR A 14 -10.40 3.06 -5.29
N GLY A 15 -10.51 2.14 -4.33
CA GLY A 15 -10.67 0.71 -4.63
C GLY A 15 -9.37 -0.04 -4.94
N LYS A 16 -8.19 0.55 -4.67
CA LYS A 16 -6.87 0.00 -5.01
C LYS A 16 -6.71 -1.50 -4.72
N THR A 17 -7.05 -1.95 -3.52
CA THR A 17 -6.90 -3.37 -3.13
C THR A 17 -7.76 -4.29 -3.98
N SER A 18 -9.00 -3.91 -4.26
CA SER A 18 -9.92 -4.69 -5.11
C SER A 18 -9.41 -4.79 -6.54
N VAL A 19 -8.91 -3.68 -7.09
CA VAL A 19 -8.29 -3.65 -8.43
C VAL A 19 -7.06 -4.56 -8.48
N CYS A 20 -6.17 -4.48 -7.48
CA CYS A 20 -4.99 -5.35 -7.43
C CYS A 20 -5.34 -6.84 -7.38
N ARG A 21 -6.34 -7.21 -6.57
CA ARG A 21 -6.84 -8.60 -6.52
C ARG A 21 -7.45 -9.03 -7.86
N LYS A 22 -8.19 -8.15 -8.51
CA LYS A 22 -8.78 -8.45 -9.82
C LYS A 22 -7.72 -8.58 -10.93
N LEU A 23 -6.61 -7.86 -10.82
CA LEU A 23 -5.46 -8.02 -11.72
C LEU A 23 -4.81 -9.40 -11.59
N LEU A 24 -4.80 -10.05 -10.40
CA LEU A 24 -4.34 -11.42 -10.26
C LEU A 24 -5.06 -12.39 -11.19
N ASP A 25 -6.37 -12.19 -11.40
CA ASP A 25 -7.16 -13.06 -12.30
C ASP A 25 -6.82 -12.85 -13.78
N LYS A 26 -6.31 -11.66 -14.14
CA LYS A 26 -6.07 -11.27 -15.53
C LYS A 26 -4.62 -11.43 -15.96
N ILE A 27 -3.69 -11.42 -15.02
CA ILE A 27 -2.25 -11.52 -15.29
C ILE A 27 -1.78 -12.89 -14.87
N PRO A 28 -1.41 -13.76 -15.83
CA PRO A 28 -0.97 -15.12 -15.51
C PRO A 28 0.32 -15.10 -14.70
N ASN A 29 0.52 -16.14 -13.90
CA ASN A 29 1.70 -16.31 -13.05
C ASN A 29 2.06 -15.07 -12.24
N SER A 30 1.06 -14.42 -11.62
CA SER A 30 1.25 -13.20 -10.84
C SER A 30 1.03 -13.40 -9.35
N VAL A 31 1.70 -12.56 -8.56
CA VAL A 31 1.52 -12.44 -7.11
C VAL A 31 1.28 -10.99 -6.73
N LEU A 32 0.53 -10.77 -5.64
CA LEU A 32 0.23 -9.44 -5.11
C LEU A 32 1.07 -9.17 -3.86
N LEU A 33 1.93 -8.16 -3.94
CA LEU A 33 2.70 -7.66 -2.82
C LEU A 33 2.02 -6.43 -2.21
N HIS A 34 1.56 -6.55 -0.98
CA HIS A 34 0.96 -5.47 -0.20
C HIS A 34 2.04 -4.65 0.54
N GLY A 35 2.72 -3.75 -0.16
CA GLY A 35 3.78 -2.92 0.42
C GLY A 35 3.33 -2.12 1.65
N GLY A 36 2.09 -1.62 1.65
CA GLY A 36 1.51 -0.93 2.83
C GLY A 36 1.42 -1.80 4.09
N ASN A 37 1.30 -3.12 3.95
CA ASN A 37 1.24 -4.03 5.09
C ASN A 37 2.60 -4.19 5.78
N ILE A 38 3.70 -3.98 5.07
CA ILE A 38 5.06 -3.98 5.65
C ILE A 38 5.18 -2.85 6.69
N TYR A 39 4.79 -1.64 6.31
CA TYR A 39 4.77 -0.48 7.23
C TYR A 39 3.85 -0.71 8.42
N ARG A 40 2.67 -1.27 8.16
CA ARG A 40 1.69 -1.58 9.21
C ARG A 40 2.19 -2.65 10.16
N ALA A 41 2.89 -3.67 9.67
CA ALA A 41 3.47 -4.72 10.50
C ALA A 41 4.57 -4.18 11.42
N ILE A 42 5.45 -3.33 10.90
CA ILE A 42 6.46 -2.65 11.72
C ILE A 42 5.78 -1.82 12.81
N THR A 43 4.77 -1.03 12.44
CA THR A 43 4.00 -0.20 13.38
C THR A 43 3.28 -1.05 14.43
N TYR A 44 2.61 -2.12 14.00
CA TYR A 44 1.93 -3.06 14.89
C TYR A 44 2.91 -3.71 15.87
N GLY A 45 4.07 -4.16 15.38
CA GLY A 45 5.12 -4.71 16.20
C GLY A 45 5.65 -3.72 17.24
N ILE A 46 5.85 -2.46 16.86
CA ILE A 46 6.24 -1.38 17.78
C ILE A 46 5.19 -1.19 18.88
N LEU A 47 3.91 -1.11 18.51
CA LEU A 47 2.80 -0.93 19.46
C LEU A 47 2.70 -2.11 20.45
N LYS A 48 2.82 -3.34 19.94
CA LYS A 48 2.68 -4.57 20.78
C LYS A 48 3.88 -4.82 21.70
N THR A 49 5.06 -4.44 21.26
CA THR A 49 6.29 -4.67 22.07
C THR A 49 6.62 -3.49 22.99
N GLY A 50 5.91 -2.36 22.86
CA GLY A 50 6.22 -1.14 23.61
C GLY A 50 7.60 -0.56 23.30
N LEU A 51 8.22 -0.96 22.18
CA LEU A 51 9.56 -0.50 21.79
C LEU A 51 9.65 1.03 21.70
N ILE A 52 8.51 1.68 21.49
CA ILE A 52 8.40 3.16 21.44
C ILE A 52 7.01 3.57 21.90
N ASN A 53 6.96 4.61 22.72
CA ASN A 53 5.71 5.27 23.04
C ASN A 53 5.35 6.26 21.93
N VAL A 54 4.49 5.82 21.00
CA VAL A 54 4.05 6.61 19.84
C VAL A 54 3.31 7.90 20.24
N LYS A 55 2.92 8.02 21.51
CA LYS A 55 2.19 9.19 22.03
C LYS A 55 3.10 10.35 22.46
N GLU A 56 4.37 10.07 22.76
CA GLU A 56 5.17 11.01 23.56
C GLU A 56 6.23 11.79 22.80
N ASP A 57 6.73 11.38 21.62
CA ASP A 57 7.88 12.12 21.07
C ASP A 57 8.07 11.97 19.55
N ASN A 58 7.79 13.07 18.81
CA ASN A 58 8.10 13.14 17.38
C ASN A 58 9.61 13.02 17.10
N ASN A 59 10.49 13.44 18.03
CA ASN A 59 11.93 13.38 17.85
C ASN A 59 12.48 11.96 17.98
N LYS A 60 11.86 11.09 18.78
CA LYS A 60 12.24 9.68 18.87
C LYS A 60 11.85 8.88 17.63
N LEU A 61 10.80 9.30 16.93
CA LEU A 61 10.38 8.64 15.69
C LEU A 61 11.36 8.88 14.53
N SER A 62 12.01 10.06 14.47
CA SER A 62 12.99 10.37 13.43
C SER A 62 14.34 9.63 13.62
N SER A 63 14.63 9.16 14.83
CA SER A 63 15.85 8.42 15.16
C SER A 63 15.67 6.89 15.10
N LEU A 64 14.51 6.41 14.61
CA LEU A 64 14.22 4.98 14.55
C LEU A 64 15.15 4.25 13.59
N ASN A 65 15.91 3.32 14.12
CA ASN A 65 16.60 2.35 13.28
C ASN A 65 15.64 1.26 12.85
N ILE A 66 14.97 1.49 11.71
CA ILE A 66 13.97 0.57 11.14
C ILE A 66 14.54 -0.84 10.95
N LYS A 67 15.81 -0.96 10.53
CA LYS A 67 16.47 -2.27 10.38
C LYS A 67 16.50 -3.02 11.70
N ASN A 68 16.96 -2.38 12.79
CA ASN A 68 16.99 -3.02 14.12
C ASN A 68 15.59 -3.43 14.61
N ILE A 69 14.56 -2.65 14.25
CA ILE A 69 13.17 -2.99 14.59
C ILE A 69 12.74 -4.23 13.82
N MET A 70 12.98 -4.26 12.50
CA MET A 70 12.62 -5.41 11.66
C MET A 70 13.34 -6.68 12.12
N ASP A 71 14.63 -6.58 12.45
CA ASP A 71 15.43 -7.70 12.97
C ASP A 71 14.88 -8.18 14.31
N LYS A 72 14.57 -7.27 15.24
CA LYS A 72 13.96 -7.61 16.54
C LYS A 72 12.59 -8.25 16.38
N LEU A 73 11.77 -7.80 15.43
CA LEU A 73 10.47 -8.37 15.15
C LEU A 73 10.55 -9.70 14.36
N LYS A 74 11.72 -10.06 13.87
CA LYS A 74 11.91 -11.18 12.94
C LYS A 74 10.87 -11.12 11.81
N LEU A 75 10.75 -9.92 11.21
CA LEU A 75 9.77 -9.64 10.19
C LEU A 75 10.05 -10.50 8.95
N LYS A 76 9.04 -11.25 8.49
CA LYS A 76 9.09 -12.03 7.26
C LYS A 76 7.88 -11.73 6.40
N ILE A 77 8.05 -11.82 5.09
CA ILE A 77 6.99 -11.76 4.09
C ILE A 77 6.98 -13.07 3.34
N GLU A 78 5.83 -13.72 3.29
CA GLU A 78 5.60 -14.95 2.54
C GLU A 78 4.45 -14.77 1.56
N ILE A 79 4.36 -15.63 0.56
CA ILE A 79 3.25 -15.62 -0.40
C ILE A 79 2.34 -16.79 -0.08
N GLU A 80 1.10 -16.50 0.25
CA GLU A 80 0.02 -17.46 0.43
C GLU A 80 -1.14 -17.08 -0.50
N ASP A 81 -1.72 -18.06 -1.17
CA ASP A 81 -2.84 -17.83 -2.10
C ASP A 81 -2.60 -16.67 -3.09
N ARG A 82 -1.34 -16.54 -3.56
CA ARG A 82 -0.87 -15.49 -4.46
C ARG A 82 -0.81 -14.07 -3.85
N GLU A 83 -1.08 -13.90 -2.56
CA GLU A 83 -0.97 -12.59 -1.87
C GLU A 83 0.13 -12.64 -0.81
N SER A 84 0.80 -11.51 -0.57
CA SER A 84 1.79 -11.40 0.48
C SER A 84 1.14 -11.36 1.86
N VAL A 85 1.64 -12.18 2.75
CA VAL A 85 1.29 -12.21 4.17
C VAL A 85 2.50 -11.84 5.02
N VAL A 86 2.25 -11.28 6.20
CA VAL A 86 3.30 -10.79 7.09
C VAL A 86 3.37 -11.65 8.33
N TYR A 87 4.60 -12.02 8.71
CA TYR A 87 4.90 -12.75 9.92
C TYR A 87 5.77 -11.90 10.85
N ILE A 88 5.48 -11.94 12.15
CA ILE A 88 6.29 -11.39 13.23
C ILE A 88 6.56 -12.50 14.23
N HIS A 89 7.84 -12.78 14.53
CA HIS A 89 8.25 -13.91 15.38
C HIS A 89 7.60 -15.24 14.96
N ASP A 90 7.63 -15.51 13.65
CA ASP A 90 7.02 -16.71 13.02
C ASP A 90 5.50 -16.84 13.20
N LYS A 91 4.83 -15.78 13.70
CA LYS A 91 3.38 -15.72 13.81
C LYS A 91 2.79 -14.87 12.70
N LYS A 92 1.86 -15.41 11.93
CA LYS A 92 1.09 -14.67 10.93
C LYS A 92 0.29 -13.55 11.60
N ILE A 93 0.35 -12.35 11.01
CA ILE A 93 -0.42 -11.21 11.48
C ILE A 93 -1.66 -11.06 10.58
N GLU A 94 -2.81 -11.10 11.22
CA GLU A 94 -4.09 -11.00 10.53
C GLU A 94 -4.31 -9.62 9.92
N GLU A 95 -4.96 -9.58 8.76
CA GLU A 95 -5.24 -8.32 8.06
C GLU A 95 -6.05 -7.34 8.94
N LYS A 96 -6.99 -7.85 9.77
CA LYS A 96 -7.75 -7.03 10.71
C LYS A 96 -6.88 -6.29 11.73
N ASP A 97 -5.79 -6.90 12.20
CA ASP A 97 -4.85 -6.31 13.15
C ASP A 97 -3.99 -5.24 12.47
N LEU A 98 -3.53 -5.51 11.25
CA LEU A 98 -2.78 -4.56 10.44
C LEU A 98 -3.64 -3.35 10.03
N GLN A 99 -4.95 -3.55 9.88
CA GLN A 99 -5.88 -2.50 9.45
C GLN A 99 -6.68 -1.88 10.61
N SER A 100 -6.39 -2.24 11.86
CA SER A 100 -7.01 -1.64 13.03
C SER A 100 -6.84 -0.11 13.02
N LEU A 101 -7.78 0.60 13.66
CA LEU A 101 -7.74 2.06 13.75
C LEU A 101 -6.44 2.52 14.42
N GLU A 102 -6.05 1.86 15.50
CA GLU A 102 -4.81 2.15 16.24
C GLU A 102 -3.57 2.02 15.35
N THR A 103 -3.41 0.87 14.67
CA THR A 103 -2.29 0.64 13.74
C THR A 103 -2.32 1.64 12.59
N SER A 104 -3.50 1.97 12.06
CA SER A 104 -3.64 2.90 10.93
C SER A 104 -3.24 4.33 11.28
N ILE A 105 -3.61 4.82 12.47
CA ILE A 105 -3.23 6.14 12.97
C ILE A 105 -1.71 6.18 13.23
N ALA A 106 -1.19 5.19 13.93
CA ALA A 106 0.23 5.11 14.24
C ALA A 106 1.08 4.98 12.97
N THR A 107 0.65 4.19 11.97
CA THR A 107 1.35 4.07 10.68
C THR A 107 1.42 5.41 9.96
N SER A 108 0.36 6.21 9.98
CA SER A 108 0.37 7.52 9.34
C SER A 108 1.37 8.49 10.00
N LYS A 109 1.57 8.38 11.31
CA LYS A 109 2.59 9.14 12.05
C LYS A 109 4.01 8.63 11.75
N ILE A 110 4.21 7.32 11.80
CA ILE A 110 5.53 6.71 11.60
C ILE A 110 5.98 6.87 10.14
N SER A 111 5.08 6.74 9.16
CA SER A 111 5.43 6.84 7.74
C SER A 111 5.94 8.23 7.33
N SER A 112 5.50 9.29 8.01
CA SER A 112 6.03 10.65 7.76
C SER A 112 7.51 10.82 8.17
N TYR A 113 8.01 9.95 9.07
CA TYR A 113 9.39 9.93 9.55
C TYR A 113 10.20 8.75 8.98
N ALA A 114 9.55 7.78 8.36
CA ALA A 114 10.15 6.54 7.91
C ALA A 114 10.41 6.50 6.39
N ASN A 115 10.63 7.63 5.75
CA ASN A 115 11.25 7.69 4.42
C ASN A 115 12.70 7.21 4.55
N ASN A 116 12.84 5.90 4.71
CA ASN A 116 14.09 5.29 5.11
C ASN A 116 14.56 4.38 3.98
N ASP A 117 15.70 4.69 3.41
CA ASP A 117 16.35 3.90 2.37
C ASP A 117 16.40 2.40 2.70
N LYS A 118 16.55 2.07 3.99
CA LYS A 118 16.57 0.69 4.49
C LYS A 118 15.24 -0.06 4.29
N LEU A 119 14.12 0.64 4.41
CA LEU A 119 12.81 0.05 4.18
C LEU A 119 12.55 -0.12 2.68
N TYR A 120 13.03 0.82 1.88
CA TYR A 120 13.02 0.71 0.42
C TYR A 120 13.91 -0.43 -0.05
N ASP A 121 15.10 -0.60 0.53
CA ASP A 121 16.00 -1.73 0.24
C ASP A 121 15.32 -3.07 0.56
N PHE A 122 14.64 -3.17 1.70
CA PHE A 122 13.90 -4.37 2.04
C PHE A 122 12.79 -4.65 1.04
N GLY A 123 11.98 -3.65 0.68
CA GLY A 123 10.94 -3.77 -0.35
C GLY A 123 11.51 -4.17 -1.71
N ARG A 124 12.61 -3.54 -2.15
CA ARG A 124 13.31 -3.88 -3.39
C ARG A 124 13.76 -5.33 -3.43
N ASN A 125 14.38 -5.82 -2.36
CA ASN A 125 14.87 -7.19 -2.28
C ASN A 125 13.73 -8.21 -2.38
N ILE A 126 12.57 -7.93 -1.78
CA ILE A 126 11.38 -8.77 -1.91
C ILE A 126 10.89 -8.78 -3.36
N ILE A 127 10.76 -7.60 -3.99
CA ILE A 127 10.29 -7.47 -5.38
C ILE A 127 11.23 -8.23 -6.33
N GLU A 128 12.54 -8.03 -6.21
CA GLU A 128 13.54 -8.71 -7.05
C GLU A 128 13.50 -10.24 -6.85
N SER A 129 13.31 -10.72 -5.63
CA SER A 129 13.16 -12.14 -5.36
C SER A 129 11.89 -12.72 -5.98
N LEU A 130 10.76 -12.03 -5.85
CA LEU A 130 9.49 -12.47 -6.43
C LEU A 130 9.51 -12.42 -7.96
N LYS A 131 10.11 -11.39 -8.55
CA LYS A 131 10.23 -11.20 -10.00
C LYS A 131 10.98 -12.34 -10.69
N GLN A 132 11.83 -13.08 -9.99
CA GLN A 132 12.52 -14.25 -10.55
C GLN A 132 11.53 -15.32 -11.06
N ASN A 133 10.37 -15.46 -10.39
CA ASN A 133 9.43 -16.54 -10.66
C ASN A 133 8.03 -16.04 -11.06
N TYR A 134 7.68 -14.78 -10.77
CA TYR A 134 6.31 -14.28 -10.90
C TYR A 134 6.27 -12.88 -11.51
N ASN A 135 5.18 -12.56 -12.19
CA ASN A 135 4.76 -11.18 -12.37
C ASN A 135 4.37 -10.59 -11.02
N VAL A 136 4.82 -9.39 -10.67
CA VAL A 136 4.56 -8.79 -9.37
C VAL A 136 3.57 -7.64 -9.52
N ILE A 137 2.41 -7.76 -8.89
CA ILE A 137 1.46 -6.66 -8.70
C ILE A 137 1.80 -6.03 -7.36
N LEU A 138 2.27 -4.79 -7.37
CA LEU A 138 2.72 -4.08 -6.17
C LEU A 138 1.69 -3.03 -5.76
N SER A 139 1.02 -3.27 -4.63
CA SER A 139 0.09 -2.32 -4.01
C SER A 139 0.80 -1.54 -2.90
N SER A 140 1.30 -0.36 -3.19
CA SER A 140 2.06 0.43 -2.21
C SER A 140 1.81 1.94 -2.37
N ARG A 141 2.70 2.74 -1.83
CA ARG A 141 2.86 4.17 -2.04
C ARG A 141 4.32 4.46 -2.35
N ASP A 142 4.56 5.56 -3.08
CA ASP A 142 5.92 5.98 -3.47
C ASP A 142 6.70 4.88 -4.23
N ILE A 143 5.96 4.15 -5.09
CA ILE A 143 6.45 2.95 -5.76
C ILE A 143 7.65 3.26 -6.65
N VAL A 144 7.59 4.33 -7.44
CA VAL A 144 8.67 4.67 -8.38
C VAL A 144 9.97 5.03 -7.67
N ASN A 145 9.92 5.70 -6.51
CA ASN A 145 11.11 5.97 -5.72
C ASN A 145 11.62 4.70 -5.02
N MET A 146 10.72 3.86 -4.54
CA MET A 146 11.07 2.60 -3.91
C MET A 146 11.66 1.60 -4.92
N TYR A 147 11.03 1.47 -6.10
CA TYR A 147 11.41 0.53 -7.15
C TYR A 147 11.42 1.22 -8.53
N PRO A 148 12.50 1.93 -8.91
CA PRO A 148 12.57 2.68 -10.17
C PRO A 148 12.47 1.83 -11.45
N LYS A 149 12.66 0.51 -11.32
CA LYS A 149 12.56 -0.45 -12.44
C LYS A 149 11.15 -1.01 -12.63
N VAL A 150 10.12 -0.36 -12.06
CA VAL A 150 8.72 -0.75 -12.29
C VAL A 150 8.39 -0.66 -13.77
N ASP A 151 7.79 -1.73 -14.35
CA ASP A 151 7.50 -1.76 -15.78
C ASP A 151 6.24 -0.93 -16.12
N TYR A 152 5.24 -0.95 -15.23
CA TYR A 152 4.02 -0.13 -15.34
C TYR A 152 3.69 0.48 -13.99
N HIS A 153 3.37 1.77 -13.99
CA HIS A 153 2.96 2.48 -12.77
C HIS A 153 1.63 3.20 -12.98
N PHE A 154 0.65 2.87 -12.15
CA PHE A 154 -0.69 3.45 -12.20
C PHE A 154 -1.04 4.18 -10.91
N LEU A 155 -1.59 5.38 -11.04
CA LEU A 155 -2.17 6.14 -9.95
C LEU A 155 -3.69 6.20 -10.12
N LEU A 156 -4.43 5.51 -9.24
CA LEU A 156 -5.89 5.54 -9.24
C LEU A 156 -6.39 6.81 -8.58
N VAL A 157 -7.24 7.54 -9.27
CA VAL A 157 -7.93 8.73 -8.78
C VAL A 157 -9.44 8.56 -8.90
N ALA A 158 -10.19 9.21 -8.01
CA ALA A 158 -11.65 9.33 -8.11
C ALA A 158 -12.09 10.60 -7.40
N ASP A 159 -13.24 11.14 -7.78
CA ASP A 159 -13.86 12.26 -7.12
C ASP A 159 -14.12 11.96 -5.64
N MET A 160 -14.09 13.01 -4.82
CA MET A 160 -14.23 12.88 -3.38
C MET A 160 -15.55 12.19 -2.97
N ASP A 161 -16.64 12.58 -3.60
CA ASP A 161 -17.97 12.05 -3.24
C ASP A 161 -18.08 10.55 -3.58
N GLU A 162 -17.49 10.11 -4.70
CA GLU A 162 -17.41 8.69 -5.06
C GLU A 162 -16.54 7.91 -4.06
N ARG A 163 -15.43 8.49 -3.63
CA ARG A 163 -14.52 7.89 -2.64
C ARG A 163 -15.20 7.74 -1.28
N VAL A 164 -15.98 8.74 -0.86
CA VAL A 164 -16.82 8.70 0.35
C VAL A 164 -17.88 7.60 0.20
N ARG A 165 -18.63 7.58 -0.91
CA ARG A 165 -19.66 6.57 -1.19
C ARG A 165 -19.11 5.14 -1.08
N ARG A 166 -17.95 4.88 -1.69
CA ARG A 166 -17.30 3.56 -1.64
C ARG A 166 -16.87 3.17 -0.22
N LYS A 167 -16.38 4.14 0.53
CA LYS A 167 -15.90 3.92 1.90
C LYS A 167 -17.03 3.77 2.92
N MET A 168 -18.16 4.46 2.75
CA MET A 168 -19.33 4.37 3.64
C MET A 168 -19.79 2.92 3.85
N ASN A 169 -19.73 2.10 2.79
CA ASN A 169 -20.08 0.68 2.87
C ASN A 169 -19.24 -0.12 3.89
N GLN A 170 -18.04 0.37 4.24
CA GLN A 170 -17.14 -0.29 5.20
C GLN A 170 -17.47 0.08 6.65
N TYR A 171 -18.10 1.23 6.88
CA TYR A 171 -18.35 1.76 8.23
C TYR A 171 -19.79 1.49 8.75
N LYS A 172 -20.66 0.87 7.92
CA LYS A 172 -22.02 0.41 8.31
C LYS A 172 -22.83 1.41 9.17
N GLY A 173 -22.67 2.71 8.93
CA GLY A 173 -23.39 3.76 9.66
C GLY A 173 -22.74 4.24 10.96
N GLU A 174 -21.53 3.78 11.27
CA GLU A 174 -20.77 4.24 12.46
C GLU A 174 -20.21 5.67 12.33
N ILE A 175 -20.25 6.24 11.12
CA ILE A 175 -19.71 7.56 10.80
C ILE A 175 -20.61 8.22 9.75
N THR A 176 -20.76 9.54 9.81
CA THR A 176 -21.48 10.32 8.79
C THR A 176 -20.63 10.50 7.52
N ALA A 177 -21.29 10.82 6.39
CA ALA A 177 -20.58 11.08 5.14
C ALA A 177 -19.64 12.29 5.24
N ASP A 178 -20.04 13.34 5.95
CA ASP A 178 -19.24 14.56 6.14
C ASP A 178 -18.00 14.27 7.01
N GLU A 179 -18.15 13.58 8.13
CA GLU A 179 -17.03 13.15 8.96
C GLU A 179 -16.05 12.27 8.18
N LEU A 180 -16.57 11.34 7.38
CA LEU A 180 -15.71 10.49 6.54
C LEU A 180 -14.98 11.30 5.47
N LYS A 181 -15.65 12.29 4.87
CA LYS A 181 -15.04 13.21 3.89
C LYS A 181 -13.86 13.95 4.50
N GLU A 182 -14.04 14.54 5.68
CA GLU A 182 -12.96 15.23 6.42
C GLU A 182 -11.79 14.27 6.74
N HIS A 183 -12.09 13.05 7.19
CA HIS A 183 -11.07 12.04 7.46
C HIS A 183 -10.27 11.67 6.20
N ILE A 184 -10.94 11.51 5.06
CA ILE A 184 -10.28 11.21 3.79
C ILE A 184 -9.39 12.39 3.36
N GLN A 185 -9.90 13.62 3.40
CA GLN A 185 -9.14 14.84 3.06
C GLN A 185 -7.87 14.96 3.90
N LYS A 186 -8.03 14.86 5.22
CA LYS A 186 -6.88 14.95 6.15
C LYS A 186 -5.81 13.89 5.87
N ARG A 187 -6.23 12.67 5.54
CA ARG A 187 -5.29 11.60 5.20
C ARG A 187 -4.57 11.86 3.88
N ASP A 188 -5.28 12.35 2.87
CA ASP A 188 -4.69 12.70 1.58
C ASP A 188 -3.67 13.84 1.71
N GLU A 189 -3.98 14.86 2.52
CA GLU A 189 -3.06 15.96 2.81
C GLU A 189 -1.78 15.48 3.48
N LEU A 190 -1.91 14.68 4.55
CA LEU A 190 -0.75 14.08 5.23
C LEU A 190 0.11 13.23 4.28
N GLN A 191 -0.52 12.49 3.38
CA GLN A 191 0.19 11.66 2.42
C GLN A 191 0.89 12.49 1.33
N LYS A 192 0.25 13.56 0.86
CA LYS A 192 0.88 14.53 -0.07
C LYS A 192 2.08 15.23 0.59
N GLN A 193 1.93 15.66 1.84
CA GLN A 193 3.02 16.27 2.60
C GLN A 193 4.20 15.32 2.81
N SER A 194 3.92 14.02 2.93
CA SER A 194 4.93 12.95 3.00
C SER A 194 5.55 12.61 1.63
N GLY A 195 5.17 13.32 0.57
CA GLY A 195 5.73 13.15 -0.77
C GLY A 195 5.09 12.03 -1.59
N TYR A 196 3.95 11.47 -1.16
CA TYR A 196 3.21 10.46 -1.92
C TYR A 196 2.36 11.06 -3.04
N TYR A 197 1.87 10.20 -3.93
CA TYR A 197 1.04 10.57 -5.09
C TYR A 197 1.76 11.46 -6.12
N LYS A 198 3.09 11.38 -6.19
CA LYS A 198 3.85 12.06 -7.23
C LYS A 198 3.56 11.43 -8.59
N ILE A 199 3.39 12.29 -9.59
CA ILE A 199 3.28 11.87 -10.98
C ILE A 199 4.68 11.87 -11.58
N HIS A 200 5.20 10.69 -11.85
CA HIS A 200 6.47 10.48 -12.53
C HIS A 200 6.23 10.31 -14.04
N PRO A 201 7.25 10.43 -14.90
CA PRO A 201 7.09 10.25 -16.36
C PRO A 201 6.45 8.90 -16.75
N ILE A 202 6.70 7.84 -15.98
CA ILE A 202 6.12 6.51 -16.20
C ILE A 202 4.68 6.37 -15.62
N THR A 203 4.21 7.34 -14.82
CA THR A 203 2.93 7.23 -14.14
C THR A 203 1.76 7.43 -15.09
N LYS A 204 0.90 6.43 -15.22
CA LYS A 204 -0.42 6.56 -15.85
C LYS A 204 -1.48 6.82 -14.80
N VAL A 205 -2.11 7.98 -14.86
CA VAL A 205 -3.27 8.31 -14.01
C VAL A 205 -4.50 7.63 -14.60
N ILE A 206 -5.23 6.89 -13.75
CA ILE A 206 -6.47 6.19 -14.09
C ILE A 206 -7.61 6.79 -13.25
N ASP A 207 -8.48 7.55 -13.90
CA ASP A 207 -9.71 8.03 -13.25
C ASP A 207 -10.76 6.93 -13.24
N VAL A 208 -11.16 6.54 -12.02
CA VAL A 208 -12.15 5.49 -11.76
C VAL A 208 -13.48 6.03 -11.25
N THR A 209 -13.70 7.36 -11.29
CA THR A 209 -14.93 8.00 -10.79
C THR A 209 -16.17 7.40 -11.44
N ALA A 210 -16.20 7.29 -12.77
CA ALA A 210 -17.35 6.79 -13.52
C ALA A 210 -17.42 5.25 -13.61
N CYS A 211 -16.44 4.52 -13.06
CA CYS A 211 -16.44 3.06 -13.10
C CYS A 211 -17.50 2.50 -12.15
N LYS A 212 -18.36 1.63 -12.68
CA LYS A 212 -19.44 1.00 -11.90
C LYS A 212 -18.97 -0.24 -11.17
N THR A 213 -17.96 -0.92 -11.71
CA THR A 213 -17.44 -2.18 -11.19
C THR A 213 -15.92 -2.17 -11.11
N VAL A 214 -15.36 -3.02 -10.26
CA VAL A 214 -13.91 -3.28 -10.21
C VAL A 214 -13.38 -3.82 -11.53
N GLU A 215 -14.23 -4.53 -12.28
CA GLU A 215 -13.91 -5.03 -13.63
C GLU A 215 -13.65 -3.88 -14.59
N ASP A 216 -14.50 -2.82 -14.58
CA ASP A 216 -14.32 -1.64 -15.45
C ASP A 216 -12.99 -0.94 -15.13
N GLU A 217 -12.67 -0.78 -13.85
CA GLU A 217 -11.41 -0.18 -13.39
C GLU A 217 -10.20 -0.99 -13.88
N THR A 218 -10.28 -2.30 -13.70
CA THR A 218 -9.20 -3.22 -14.08
C THR A 218 -9.01 -3.27 -15.59
N ASN A 219 -10.10 -3.21 -16.38
CA ASN A 219 -10.03 -3.19 -17.84
C ASN A 219 -9.28 -1.97 -18.36
N LYS A 220 -9.47 -0.78 -17.78
CA LYS A 220 -8.69 0.42 -18.16
C LYS A 220 -7.18 0.20 -18.01
N ILE A 221 -6.76 -0.50 -16.93
CA ILE A 221 -5.36 -0.83 -16.69
C ILE A 221 -4.88 -1.85 -17.73
N MET A 222 -5.64 -2.93 -17.94
CA MET A 222 -5.29 -3.98 -18.89
C MET A 222 -5.20 -3.49 -20.32
N GLU A 223 -6.08 -2.59 -20.75
CA GLU A 223 -6.03 -1.94 -22.07
C GLU A 223 -4.73 -1.13 -22.24
N PHE A 224 -4.35 -0.37 -21.20
CA PHE A 224 -3.09 0.37 -21.26
C PHE A 224 -1.89 -0.57 -21.38
N ILE A 225 -1.84 -1.64 -20.58
CA ILE A 225 -0.75 -2.63 -20.64
C ILE A 225 -0.68 -3.27 -22.03
N LYS A 226 -1.82 -3.71 -22.61
CA LYS A 226 -1.86 -4.34 -23.93
C LYS A 226 -1.37 -3.43 -25.06
N ASN A 227 -1.65 -2.13 -24.96
CA ASN A 227 -1.29 -1.16 -25.99
C ASN A 227 0.17 -0.68 -25.89
N ASN A 228 0.90 -1.04 -24.82
CA ASN A 228 2.27 -0.62 -24.58
C ASN A 228 3.24 -1.81 -24.36
N ASN A 229 2.81 -3.02 -24.72
CA ASN A 229 3.64 -4.25 -24.77
C ASN A 229 4.28 -4.46 -26.15
#